data_b4f27259599be2a80eab3b9346f62943
#
_entry.id   b4f27259599be2a80eab3b9346f62943
#
_cell.length_a   1.000
_cell.length_b   1.000
_cell.length_c   1.000
_cell.angle_alpha   90.00
_cell.angle_beta   90.00
_cell.angle_gamma   90.00
#
_symmetry.space_group_name_H-M   'P 1'
#
loop_
_entity.id
_entity.type
_entity.pdbx_description
1 polymer ?
#
loop_
_entity_poly.entity_id
_entity_poly.type
_entity_poly.pdbx_seq_one_letter_code
_entity_poly.pdbx_strand_id
1 'polypeptide(L)'
;MLAQQYHDYSVLGHLDSIRRYDREGAFPFENIREILTEIFRIVIADGKGIEVNTSSWRYGFSDLTPSRDILKLYRELGGEIVTIGSDTHKREQLGTHIEDAKRELRDLGFHAFHTFEKMKPCAHDI
;
A
#
# COMPACT_ATOMS: atom_id res chain seq x y z
N MET A 1 -10.40 -0.76 -17.55
CA MET A 1 -9.88 -0.37 -16.21
C MET A 1 -8.72 0.62 -16.40
N LEU A 2 -8.58 1.63 -15.53
CA LEU A 2 -7.54 2.65 -15.67
C LEU A 2 -6.12 2.05 -15.71
N ALA A 3 -5.82 1.08 -14.84
CA ALA A 3 -4.53 0.41 -14.78
C ALA A 3 -4.13 -0.32 -16.08
N GLN A 4 -5.08 -0.68 -16.93
CA GLN A 4 -4.82 -1.28 -18.25
C GLN A 4 -4.43 -0.25 -19.32
N GLN A 5 -4.70 1.02 -19.09
CA GLN A 5 -4.56 2.08 -20.09
C GLN A 5 -3.45 3.08 -19.73
N TYR A 6 -3.08 3.15 -18.45
CA TYR A 6 -2.14 4.13 -17.95
C TYR A 6 -1.02 3.47 -17.13
N HIS A 7 0.21 3.59 -17.61
CA HIS A 7 1.40 2.93 -17.06
C HIS A 7 2.47 3.92 -16.55
N ASP A 8 2.23 5.23 -16.67
CA ASP A 8 3.19 6.27 -16.29
C ASP A 8 3.00 6.70 -14.84
N TYR A 9 3.30 5.77 -13.91
CA TYR A 9 3.31 5.97 -12.46
C TYR A 9 4.34 5.06 -11.80
N SER A 10 4.68 5.32 -10.54
CA SER A 10 5.60 4.48 -9.76
C SER A 10 4.87 3.54 -8.82
N VAL A 11 3.87 4.05 -8.09
CA VAL A 11 3.08 3.28 -7.13
C VAL A 11 1.60 3.68 -7.18
N LEU A 12 0.73 2.77 -6.77
CA LEU A 12 -0.65 3.08 -6.43
C LEU A 12 -0.71 3.54 -4.97
N GLY A 13 -1.23 4.74 -4.74
CA GLY A 13 -1.35 5.33 -3.41
C GLY A 13 -2.60 4.85 -2.67
N HIS A 14 -2.53 4.73 -1.35
CA HIS A 14 -3.63 4.55 -0.37
C HIS A 14 -4.90 3.85 -0.90
N LEU A 15 -4.76 2.64 -1.44
CA LEU A 15 -5.77 1.92 -2.24
C LEU A 15 -7.16 1.81 -1.62
N ASP A 16 -7.27 1.65 -0.31
CA ASP A 16 -8.54 1.52 0.41
C ASP A 16 -8.86 2.72 1.31
N SER A 17 -8.35 3.89 0.96
CA SER A 17 -8.55 5.13 1.76
C SER A 17 -10.02 5.50 1.95
N ILE A 18 -10.91 5.02 1.09
CA ILE A 18 -12.37 5.20 1.22
C ILE A 18 -12.90 4.70 2.56
N ARG A 19 -12.25 3.74 3.21
CA ARG A 19 -12.59 3.22 4.54
C ARG A 19 -12.65 4.32 5.61
N ARG A 20 -11.92 5.44 5.43
CA ARG A 20 -11.95 6.58 6.34
C ARG A 20 -13.32 7.25 6.43
N TYR A 21 -14.14 7.09 5.40
CA TYR A 21 -15.44 7.73 5.23
C TYR A 21 -16.59 6.76 5.43
N ASP A 22 -16.31 5.47 5.56
CA ASP A 22 -17.30 4.44 5.83
C ASP A 22 -17.57 4.34 7.33
N ARG A 23 -18.73 4.83 7.76
CA ARG A 23 -19.16 4.83 9.16
C ARG A 23 -19.75 3.51 9.63
N GLU A 24 -20.16 2.64 8.70
CA GLU A 24 -20.85 1.39 8.99
C GLU A 24 -19.90 0.20 9.11
N GLY A 25 -18.63 0.39 8.86
CA GLY A 25 -17.62 -0.65 8.95
C GLY A 25 -16.99 -0.97 7.61
N ALA A 26 -15.98 -1.80 7.65
CA ALA A 26 -15.17 -2.10 6.48
C ALA A 26 -16.00 -2.80 5.39
N PHE A 27 -15.98 -2.26 4.20
CA PHE A 27 -16.43 -2.98 3.02
C PHE A 27 -15.70 -4.34 2.96
N PRO A 28 -16.42 -5.48 2.89
CA PRO A 28 -15.79 -6.79 2.99
C PRO A 28 -14.71 -6.98 1.92
N PHE A 29 -13.52 -7.40 2.33
CA PHE A 29 -12.39 -7.67 1.43
C PHE A 29 -12.76 -8.61 0.28
N GLU A 30 -13.56 -9.64 0.57
CA GLU A 30 -13.99 -10.62 -0.44
C GLU A 30 -14.74 -9.99 -1.63
N ASN A 31 -15.44 -8.88 -1.41
CA ASN A 31 -16.17 -8.18 -2.47
C ASN A 31 -15.24 -7.44 -3.45
N ILE A 32 -14.02 -7.14 -3.04
CA ILE A 32 -13.04 -6.42 -3.88
C ILE A 32 -11.85 -7.29 -4.28
N ARG A 33 -11.75 -8.51 -3.76
CA ARG A 33 -10.61 -9.40 -3.98
C ARG A 33 -10.33 -9.67 -5.46
N GLU A 34 -11.39 -9.94 -6.23
CA GLU A 34 -11.24 -10.26 -7.67
C GLU A 34 -10.68 -9.06 -8.45
N ILE A 35 -11.27 -7.87 -8.26
CA ILE A 35 -10.82 -6.66 -8.93
C ILE A 35 -9.40 -6.26 -8.50
N LEU A 36 -9.07 -6.41 -7.21
CA LEU A 36 -7.72 -6.17 -6.72
C LEU A 36 -6.71 -7.16 -7.31
N THR A 37 -7.10 -8.42 -7.47
CA THR A 37 -6.24 -9.43 -8.11
C THR A 37 -5.87 -9.02 -9.54
N GLU A 38 -6.83 -8.53 -10.32
CA GLU A 38 -6.58 -8.04 -11.68
C GLU A 38 -5.67 -6.80 -11.68
N ILE A 39 -5.94 -5.84 -10.80
CA ILE A 39 -5.11 -4.63 -10.65
C ILE A 39 -3.67 -5.00 -10.29
N PHE A 40 -3.48 -5.87 -9.30
CA PHE A 40 -2.15 -6.27 -8.84
C PHE A 40 -1.35 -7.04 -9.88
N ARG A 41 -2.00 -7.89 -10.68
CA ARG A 41 -1.33 -8.55 -11.80
C ARG A 41 -0.75 -7.56 -12.80
N ILE A 42 -1.48 -6.49 -13.10
CA ILE A 42 -1.02 -5.43 -14.00
C ILE A 42 0.13 -4.66 -13.34
N VAL A 43 -0.05 -4.19 -12.09
CA VAL A 43 0.96 -3.43 -11.34
C VAL A 43 2.27 -4.19 -11.24
N ILE A 44 2.21 -5.48 -10.92
CA ILE A 44 3.39 -6.34 -10.79
C ILE A 44 4.05 -6.57 -12.15
N ALA A 45 3.28 -6.86 -13.19
CA ALA A 45 3.80 -7.06 -14.54
C ALA A 45 4.49 -5.81 -15.09
N ASP A 46 4.03 -4.62 -14.72
CA ASP A 46 4.60 -3.33 -15.10
C ASP A 46 5.83 -2.94 -14.26
N GLY A 47 6.23 -3.75 -13.28
CA GLY A 47 7.32 -3.41 -12.35
C GLY A 47 6.99 -2.20 -11.46
N LYS A 48 5.73 -1.97 -11.19
CA LYS A 48 5.22 -0.91 -10.31
C LYS A 48 4.94 -1.45 -8.92
N GLY A 49 4.63 -0.55 -7.99
CA GLY A 49 4.37 -0.91 -6.60
C GLY A 49 3.07 -0.34 -6.04
N ILE A 50 2.92 -0.52 -4.74
CA ILE A 50 1.84 0.07 -3.96
C ILE A 50 2.40 0.86 -2.78
N GLU A 51 1.64 1.85 -2.31
CA GLU A 51 1.98 2.59 -1.10
C GLU A 51 1.35 1.93 0.12
N VAL A 52 2.11 1.83 1.20
CA VAL A 52 1.61 1.63 2.57
C VAL A 52 1.57 2.99 3.25
N ASN A 53 0.37 3.45 3.60
CA ASN A 53 0.13 4.75 4.18
C ASN A 53 -0.16 4.61 5.67
N THR A 54 0.66 5.25 6.52
CA THR A 54 0.57 5.11 7.98
C THR A 54 -0.46 6.05 8.62
N SER A 55 -1.10 6.92 7.85
CA SER A 55 -2.09 7.87 8.39
C SER A 55 -3.32 7.19 8.99
N SER A 56 -3.61 5.94 8.62
CA SER A 56 -4.71 5.16 9.19
C SER A 56 -4.69 5.15 10.72
N TRP A 57 -3.51 5.02 11.33
CA TRP A 57 -3.38 5.06 12.79
C TRP A 57 -3.72 6.43 13.39
N ARG A 58 -3.43 7.54 12.67
CA ARG A 58 -3.87 8.88 13.12
C ARG A 58 -5.38 9.05 13.07
N TYR A 59 -6.05 8.32 12.20
CA TYR A 59 -7.52 8.30 12.11
C TYR A 59 -8.17 7.28 13.04
N GLY A 60 -7.39 6.61 13.89
CA GLY A 60 -7.88 5.66 14.89
C GLY A 60 -8.19 4.27 14.36
N PHE A 61 -7.73 3.92 13.16
CA PHE A 61 -7.83 2.56 12.64
C PHE A 61 -6.75 1.66 13.24
N SER A 62 -7.11 0.41 13.50
CA SER A 62 -6.19 -0.63 13.96
C SER A 62 -5.44 -1.33 12.82
N ASP A 63 -5.76 -1.01 11.57
CA ASP A 63 -5.21 -1.63 10.37
C ASP A 63 -4.44 -0.61 9.53
N LEU A 64 -3.64 -1.12 8.60
CA LEU A 64 -2.91 -0.33 7.61
C LEU A 64 -3.83 0.22 6.51
N THR A 65 -3.32 1.14 5.72
CA THR A 65 -3.88 1.55 4.44
C THR A 65 -2.83 1.29 3.35
N PRO A 66 -3.01 0.30 2.45
CA PRO A 66 -4.15 -0.62 2.42
C PRO A 66 -4.14 -1.64 3.57
N SER A 67 -5.29 -2.29 3.78
CA SER A 67 -5.47 -3.28 4.85
C SER A 67 -4.48 -4.44 4.75
N ARG A 68 -4.25 -5.13 5.88
CA ARG A 68 -3.39 -6.32 5.91
C ARG A 68 -3.84 -7.40 4.93
N ASP A 69 -5.14 -7.59 4.73
CA ASP A 69 -5.66 -8.57 3.77
C ASP A 69 -5.32 -8.19 2.32
N ILE A 70 -5.35 -6.92 1.98
CA ILE A 70 -4.92 -6.41 0.67
C ILE A 70 -3.41 -6.60 0.48
N LEU A 71 -2.61 -6.30 1.50
CA LEU A 71 -1.15 -6.49 1.45
C LEU A 71 -0.76 -7.97 1.32
N LYS A 72 -1.48 -8.88 2.01
CA LYS A 72 -1.29 -10.33 1.85
C LYS A 72 -1.59 -10.77 0.42
N LEU A 73 -2.72 -10.36 -0.13
CA LEU A 73 -3.05 -10.67 -1.52
C LEU A 73 -1.96 -10.17 -2.49
N TYR A 74 -1.50 -8.94 -2.32
CA TYR A 74 -0.42 -8.39 -3.15
C TYR A 74 0.85 -9.24 -3.06
N ARG A 75 1.25 -9.64 -1.85
CA ARG A 75 2.43 -10.50 -1.63
C ARG A 75 2.25 -11.90 -2.21
N GLU A 76 1.08 -12.52 -2.04
CA GLU A 76 0.73 -13.84 -2.60
C GLU A 76 0.80 -13.86 -4.13
N LEU A 77 0.45 -12.76 -4.77
CA LEU A 77 0.54 -12.61 -6.23
C LEU A 77 1.96 -12.31 -6.74
N GLY A 78 2.95 -12.23 -5.85
CA GLY A 78 4.35 -11.96 -6.18
C GLY A 78 4.74 -10.48 -6.12
N GLY A 79 3.90 -9.63 -5.54
CA GLY A 79 4.22 -8.22 -5.33
C GLY A 79 5.31 -8.04 -4.27
N GLU A 80 6.32 -7.22 -4.59
CA GLU A 80 7.45 -6.94 -3.71
C GLU A 80 7.69 -5.45 -3.51
N ILE A 81 7.31 -4.62 -4.48
CA ILE A 81 7.58 -3.18 -4.46
C ILE A 81 6.54 -2.48 -3.61
N VAL A 82 6.94 -2.05 -2.42
CA VAL A 82 6.11 -1.25 -1.51
C VAL A 82 6.85 0.02 -1.09
N THR A 83 6.16 1.14 -1.06
CA THR A 83 6.64 2.38 -0.43
C THR A 83 5.94 2.60 0.90
N ILE A 84 6.51 3.40 1.79
CA ILE A 84 5.87 3.78 3.05
C ILE A 84 5.73 5.29 3.09
N GLY A 85 4.51 5.77 3.27
CA GLY A 85 4.17 7.19 3.37
C GLY A 85 3.43 7.53 4.65
N SER A 86 3.74 8.66 5.28
CA SER A 86 3.03 9.14 6.48
C SER A 86 1.83 10.04 6.17
N ASP A 87 1.64 10.40 4.91
CA ASP A 87 0.54 11.28 4.46
C ASP A 87 0.47 12.57 5.29
N THR A 88 1.62 13.21 5.43
CA THR A 88 1.85 14.33 6.35
C THR A 88 1.23 15.61 5.83
N HIS A 89 0.31 16.19 6.59
CA HIS A 89 -0.28 17.52 6.34
C HIS A 89 0.16 18.57 7.36
N LYS A 90 0.83 18.13 8.44
CA LYS A 90 1.37 18.99 9.51
C LYS A 90 2.77 18.52 9.86
N ARG A 91 3.65 19.46 10.24
CA ARG A 91 5.05 19.19 10.57
C ARG A 91 5.24 18.06 11.60
N GLU A 92 4.38 18.02 12.60
CA GLU A 92 4.43 17.06 13.71
C GLU A 92 4.09 15.63 13.27
N GLN A 93 3.51 15.48 12.09
CA GLN A 93 3.10 14.19 11.53
C GLN A 93 4.17 13.54 10.64
N LEU A 94 5.24 14.28 10.33
CA LEU A 94 6.28 13.83 9.42
C LEU A 94 6.94 12.55 9.94
N GLY A 95 6.89 11.50 9.13
CA GLY A 95 7.52 10.21 9.45
C GLY A 95 6.84 9.42 10.56
N THR A 96 5.63 9.79 11.01
CA THR A 96 4.94 9.06 12.07
C THR A 96 4.62 7.62 11.63
N HIS A 97 4.86 6.67 12.53
CA HIS A 97 4.57 5.24 12.35
C HIS A 97 5.32 4.52 11.22
N ILE A 98 6.40 5.10 10.69
CA ILE A 98 7.20 4.44 9.63
C ILE A 98 7.81 3.13 10.15
N GLU A 99 8.39 3.14 11.36
CA GLU A 99 8.98 1.93 11.96
C GLU A 99 7.93 0.87 12.33
N ASP A 100 6.73 1.31 12.70
CA ASP A 100 5.59 0.40 12.91
C ASP A 100 5.19 -0.28 11.59
N ALA A 101 5.09 0.49 10.51
CA ALA A 101 4.80 -0.05 9.19
C ALA A 101 5.87 -1.04 8.69
N LYS A 102 7.15 -0.77 8.93
CA LYS A 102 8.23 -1.71 8.60
C LYS A 102 8.07 -3.04 9.34
N ARG A 103 7.73 -3.02 10.63
CA ARG A 103 7.47 -4.25 11.39
C ARG A 103 6.31 -5.05 10.81
N GLU A 104 5.19 -4.38 10.53
CA GLU A 104 4.02 -5.00 9.89
C GLU A 104 4.35 -5.61 8.53
N LEU A 105 5.10 -4.90 7.70
CA LEU A 105 5.53 -5.41 6.39
C LEU A 105 6.43 -6.65 6.53
N ARG A 106 7.35 -6.64 7.48
CA ARG A 106 8.21 -7.81 7.78
C ARG A 106 7.35 -9.02 8.19
N ASP A 107 6.36 -8.82 9.07
CA ASP A 107 5.46 -9.88 9.52
C ASP A 107 4.58 -10.43 8.38
N LEU A 108 4.30 -9.61 7.38
CA LEU A 108 3.59 -10.00 6.15
C LEU A 108 4.50 -10.63 5.09
N GLY A 109 5.81 -10.80 5.37
CA GLY A 109 6.77 -11.47 4.50
C GLY A 109 7.43 -10.57 3.44
N PHE A 110 7.37 -9.26 3.60
CA PHE A 110 8.18 -8.35 2.80
C PHE A 110 9.60 -8.25 3.38
N HIS A 111 10.60 -8.15 2.52
CA HIS A 111 12.00 -8.04 2.92
C HIS A 111 12.58 -6.64 2.75
N ALA A 112 11.89 -5.79 2.01
CA ALA A 112 12.33 -4.43 1.72
C ALA A 112 11.14 -3.50 1.57
N PHE A 113 11.36 -2.21 1.82
CA PHE A 113 10.54 -1.12 1.28
C PHE A 113 11.33 -0.40 0.19
N HIS A 114 10.68 0.44 -0.60
CA HIS A 114 11.28 1.07 -1.75
C HIS A 114 11.13 2.59 -1.71
N THR A 115 12.13 3.26 -2.22
CA THR A 115 12.05 4.64 -2.72
C THR A 115 12.17 4.63 -4.24
N PHE A 116 11.89 5.74 -4.89
CA PHE A 116 12.00 5.84 -6.34
C PHE A 116 12.96 6.97 -6.74
N GLU A 117 13.86 6.66 -7.67
CA GLU A 117 14.69 7.63 -8.33
C GLU A 117 14.49 7.52 -9.84
N LYS A 118 14.03 8.61 -10.47
CA LYS A 118 13.72 8.66 -11.92
C LYS A 118 12.82 7.50 -12.36
N MET A 119 11.75 7.27 -11.63
CA MET A 119 10.76 6.19 -11.85
C MET A 119 11.29 4.76 -11.63
N LYS A 120 12.51 4.60 -11.11
CA LYS A 120 13.09 3.28 -10.81
C LYS A 120 13.03 2.99 -9.32
N PRO A 121 12.58 1.80 -8.90
CA PRO A 121 12.55 1.42 -7.49
C PRO A 121 13.96 1.17 -6.96
N CYS A 122 14.23 1.69 -5.76
CA CYS A 122 15.45 1.45 -4.99
C CYS A 122 15.04 0.74 -3.70
N ALA A 123 15.50 -0.51 -3.51
CA ALA A 123 15.16 -1.32 -2.35
C ALA A 123 15.98 -0.94 -1.12
N HIS A 124 15.33 -0.95 0.04
CA HIS A 124 15.93 -0.75 1.36
C HIS A 124 15.46 -1.88 2.27
N ASP A 125 16.37 -2.62 2.88
CA ASP A 125 16.06 -3.73 3.77
C ASP A 125 15.25 -3.26 5.01
N ILE A 126 14.36 -4.13 5.51
CA ILE A 126 13.54 -3.91 6.71
C ILE A 126 13.73 -5.01 7.75
#